data_d3d408ba6d9899641d52b96ef94d3e63
#
_entry.id   d3d408ba6d9899641d52b96ef94d3e63
#
_cell.length_a   1.000
_cell.length_b   1.000
_cell.length_c   1.000
_cell.angle_alpha   90.00
_cell.angle_beta   90.00
_cell.angle_gamma   90.00
#
_symmetry.space_group_name_H-M   'P 1'
#
loop_
_entity.id
_entity.type
_entity.pdbx_description
1 polymer ?
#
loop_
_entity_poly.entity_id
_entity_poly.type
_entity_poly.pdbx_seq_one_letter_code
_entity_poly.pdbx_strand_id
1 'polypeptide(L)'
;MNIKEIPFSYFGSYMSISYSDELGFTLKSLRGKAKKNMDVLRIIPTVNNIPVDYEFEANYFSILIKFSSGSISICFDGDSKIVFYGKGENVGLKLDTLPIYNFEYNYLLGKKGAEYCVINSYKNLTKFLVFSVNGKVTLSQNIFIDGCASTNKANNTSIINVSSNSDNGFICVIEDIPTHMKIPDYKEYSFETSLNKTKKLFDEYYLAQPKVDEKYKNSLLRASYINWSSFVKPQGYLKRYTILASNSTFLGAWSWDHCFNALALAGVNDKLAFDQMAVLYDYQDEYGQIPGSLSDSTIRWNFTKPPIQGLFFSKMMKKINFTKETLEEIYNYIEKQVLFYVKFKDSNMDGIFEYHHGNDSGQDNSTIFKGAMVVDTPDLTAFIINAMDMLSKVAEKLNKNSEKEYWSNKADELTKLFLNYFIVDDLPVARETVTGEILPNNALLPLVSLVLGNRLPKYTRDKMIALVTSERYLTKWGIATEAIDSDEYQDDAYWRGPIWAPTTLLFVEALEECGENELAIDIAKRYCELVDKNGFAENFNAITGEGLRDKSFTWTASTFIYLAAKVYKYNSQRINNIK
;
A
#
# COMPACT_ATOMS: atom_id res chain seq x y z
N MET A 1 -7.17 -14.90 -12.29
CA MET A 1 -6.26 -13.94 -11.64
C MET A 1 -4.83 -14.20 -12.09
N ASN A 2 -4.05 -13.17 -12.40
CA ASN A 2 -2.61 -13.34 -12.71
C ASN A 2 -1.81 -13.38 -11.40
N ILE A 3 -1.50 -14.59 -10.91
CA ILE A 3 -0.77 -14.78 -9.63
C ILE A 3 0.72 -14.41 -9.71
N LYS A 4 1.27 -14.21 -10.91
CA LYS A 4 2.64 -13.67 -11.09
C LYS A 4 2.72 -12.19 -10.69
N GLU A 5 1.61 -11.46 -10.81
CA GLU A 5 1.53 -10.03 -10.51
C GLU A 5 0.82 -9.75 -9.19
N ILE A 6 -0.28 -10.47 -8.93
CA ILE A 6 -1.13 -10.27 -7.74
C ILE A 6 -1.03 -11.51 -6.86
N PRO A 7 -0.33 -11.44 -5.72
CA PRO A 7 -0.22 -12.56 -4.79
C PRO A 7 -1.58 -13.02 -4.28
N PHE A 8 -1.74 -14.32 -4.11
CA PHE A 8 -2.93 -14.93 -3.51
C PHE A 8 -2.84 -14.82 -1.99
N SER A 9 -3.72 -14.01 -1.37
CA SER A 9 -3.75 -13.77 0.06
C SER A 9 -5.18 -13.59 0.57
N TYR A 10 -5.33 -13.35 1.88
CA TYR A 10 -6.60 -13.25 2.57
C TYR A 10 -6.62 -12.04 3.50
N PHE A 11 -7.78 -11.42 3.68
CA PHE A 11 -7.97 -10.28 4.58
C PHE A 11 -7.46 -10.57 6.00
N GLY A 12 -6.53 -9.76 6.46
CA GLY A 12 -5.93 -9.89 7.79
C GLY A 12 -4.75 -10.85 7.86
N SER A 13 -4.41 -11.56 6.77
CA SER A 13 -3.34 -12.56 6.76
C SER A 13 -1.95 -11.94 6.64
N TYR A 14 -0.99 -12.56 7.34
CA TYR A 14 0.44 -12.33 7.14
C TYR A 14 1.09 -13.37 6.22
N MET A 15 0.29 -14.09 5.45
CA MET A 15 0.75 -15.08 4.47
C MET A 15 0.23 -14.75 3.08
N SER A 16 1.01 -15.03 2.06
CA SER A 16 0.57 -15.03 0.67
C SER A 16 1.22 -16.16 -0.12
N ILE A 17 0.59 -16.57 -1.21
CA ILE A 17 1.17 -17.47 -2.21
C ILE A 17 1.43 -16.66 -3.47
N SER A 18 2.64 -16.79 -4.01
CA SER A 18 3.05 -16.22 -5.29
C SER A 18 3.56 -17.30 -6.22
N TYR A 19 3.65 -16.97 -7.50
CA TYR A 19 4.24 -17.82 -8.52
C TYR A 19 5.29 -17.06 -9.31
N SER A 20 6.43 -17.68 -9.54
CA SER A 20 7.45 -17.21 -10.50
C SER A 20 7.94 -18.36 -11.38
N ASP A 21 8.44 -18.04 -12.57
CA ASP A 21 8.95 -19.08 -13.48
C ASP A 21 10.23 -19.74 -12.94
N GLU A 22 10.97 -19.07 -12.05
CA GLU A 22 12.19 -19.59 -11.42
C GLU A 22 11.91 -20.54 -10.26
N LEU A 23 11.00 -20.16 -9.34
CA LEU A 23 10.77 -20.90 -8.10
C LEU A 23 9.48 -21.74 -8.11
N GLY A 24 8.59 -21.53 -9.09
CA GLY A 24 7.23 -22.06 -9.04
C GLY A 24 6.39 -21.39 -7.96
N PHE A 25 5.50 -22.13 -7.32
CA PHE A 25 4.72 -21.63 -6.19
C PHE A 25 5.58 -21.47 -4.93
N THR A 26 5.48 -20.31 -4.29
CA THR A 26 6.12 -20.04 -3.00
C THR A 26 5.12 -19.53 -1.98
N LEU A 27 5.28 -19.97 -0.72
CA LEU A 27 4.68 -19.33 0.43
C LEU A 27 5.55 -18.15 0.85
N LYS A 28 4.96 -16.97 0.95
CA LYS A 28 5.62 -15.75 1.44
C LYS A 28 5.06 -15.35 2.80
N SER A 29 5.94 -14.82 3.64
CA SER A 29 5.55 -14.11 4.86
C SER A 29 5.48 -12.61 4.58
N LEU A 30 4.38 -11.98 4.99
CA LEU A 30 4.19 -10.54 4.93
C LEU A 30 4.68 -9.82 6.20
N ARG A 31 5.47 -10.52 7.02
CA ARG A 31 6.07 -10.01 8.26
C ARG A 31 7.47 -9.47 8.02
N GLY A 32 7.87 -8.57 8.89
CA GLY A 32 9.25 -8.08 8.96
C GLY A 32 9.59 -7.03 7.92
N LYS A 33 10.89 -6.80 7.75
CA LYS A 33 11.44 -5.68 6.99
C LYS A 33 11.85 -6.05 5.56
N ALA A 34 11.79 -7.32 5.19
CA ALA A 34 12.60 -7.84 4.09
C ALA A 34 11.96 -7.61 2.72
N LYS A 35 12.46 -6.61 1.98
CA LYS A 35 12.23 -6.46 0.53
C LYS A 35 12.78 -7.64 -0.32
N LYS A 36 13.76 -8.40 0.21
CA LYS A 36 14.42 -9.50 -0.49
C LYS A 36 14.37 -10.73 0.38
N ASN A 37 13.63 -11.69 0.34
CA ASN A 37 13.58 -12.95 1.11
C ASN A 37 12.30 -13.16 1.91
N MET A 38 11.18 -12.74 1.35
CA MET A 38 9.86 -13.04 1.93
C MET A 38 9.48 -14.51 1.76
N ASP A 39 10.11 -15.21 0.81
CA ASP A 39 9.82 -16.61 0.50
C ASP A 39 10.24 -17.51 1.68
N VAL A 40 9.28 -18.24 2.21
CA VAL A 40 9.46 -19.18 3.31
C VAL A 40 9.81 -20.57 2.80
N LEU A 41 9.04 -21.02 1.80
CA LEU A 41 9.20 -22.34 1.19
C LEU A 41 8.64 -22.36 -0.24
N ARG A 42 9.12 -23.32 -1.02
CA ARG A 42 8.55 -23.70 -2.31
C ARG A 42 7.50 -24.79 -2.12
N ILE A 43 6.44 -24.72 -2.90
CA ILE A 43 5.33 -25.67 -2.90
C ILE A 43 5.40 -26.49 -4.19
N ILE A 44 5.75 -27.76 -4.09
CA ILE A 44 6.03 -28.63 -5.24
C ILE A 44 5.07 -29.82 -5.19
N PRO A 45 4.16 -29.95 -6.17
CA PRO A 45 3.32 -31.14 -6.32
C PRO A 45 4.13 -32.40 -6.59
N THR A 46 3.74 -33.51 -5.99
CA THR A 46 4.41 -34.80 -6.17
C THR A 46 3.43 -35.95 -6.39
N VAL A 47 3.92 -36.99 -7.07
CA VAL A 47 3.27 -38.32 -7.14
C VAL A 47 4.33 -39.34 -6.74
N ASN A 48 4.03 -40.24 -5.80
CA ASN A 48 5.01 -41.14 -5.21
C ASN A 48 6.27 -40.41 -4.65
N ASN A 49 6.09 -39.21 -4.07
CA ASN A 49 7.14 -38.31 -3.61
C ASN A 49 8.09 -37.78 -4.70
N ILE A 50 7.80 -37.97 -5.97
CA ILE A 50 8.56 -37.46 -7.12
C ILE A 50 7.85 -36.20 -7.64
N PRO A 51 8.56 -35.06 -7.83
CA PRO A 51 8.00 -33.87 -8.45
C PRO A 51 7.38 -34.17 -9.81
N VAL A 52 6.26 -33.54 -10.13
CA VAL A 52 5.54 -33.70 -11.38
C VAL A 52 5.34 -32.36 -12.08
N ASP A 53 5.30 -32.39 -13.43
CA ASP A 53 4.87 -31.25 -14.22
C ASP A 53 3.37 -31.00 -14.02
N TYR A 54 2.98 -29.73 -14.02
CA TYR A 54 1.60 -29.35 -13.75
C TYR A 54 1.17 -28.09 -14.51
N GLU A 55 -0.12 -27.99 -14.71
CA GLU A 55 -0.81 -26.76 -15.09
C GLU A 55 -1.55 -26.20 -13.87
N PHE A 56 -1.88 -24.91 -13.88
CA PHE A 56 -2.66 -24.33 -12.80
C PHE A 56 -3.64 -23.24 -13.25
N GLU A 57 -4.69 -23.10 -12.47
CA GLU A 57 -5.65 -22.01 -12.55
C GLU A 57 -5.71 -21.30 -11.19
N ALA A 58 -5.66 -19.96 -11.19
CA ALA A 58 -5.82 -19.17 -9.98
C ALA A 58 -6.97 -18.18 -10.13
N ASN A 59 -7.81 -18.11 -9.12
CA ASN A 59 -8.83 -17.07 -8.95
C ASN A 59 -8.64 -16.35 -7.61
N TYR A 60 -9.55 -15.47 -7.22
CA TYR A 60 -9.45 -14.69 -5.98
C TYR A 60 -9.66 -15.51 -4.69
N PHE A 61 -10.09 -16.75 -4.80
CA PHE A 61 -10.50 -17.58 -3.65
C PHE A 61 -9.75 -18.90 -3.54
N SER A 62 -9.16 -19.37 -4.66
CA SER A 62 -8.46 -20.66 -4.71
C SER A 62 -7.44 -20.72 -5.84
N ILE A 63 -6.48 -21.63 -5.67
CA ILE A 63 -5.55 -22.08 -6.70
C ILE A 63 -5.83 -23.56 -6.93
N LEU A 64 -5.94 -23.97 -8.19
CA LEU A 64 -6.07 -25.36 -8.60
C LEU A 64 -4.87 -25.76 -9.45
N ILE A 65 -4.08 -26.70 -8.96
CA ILE A 65 -2.94 -27.31 -9.65
C ILE A 65 -3.39 -28.66 -10.19
N LYS A 66 -3.21 -28.92 -11.50
CA LYS A 66 -3.61 -30.13 -12.20
C LYS A 66 -2.40 -30.84 -12.80
N PHE A 67 -2.38 -32.16 -12.70
CA PHE A 67 -1.39 -33.03 -13.32
C PHE A 67 -2.03 -34.37 -13.70
N SER A 68 -1.32 -35.22 -14.46
CA SER A 68 -1.90 -36.41 -15.10
C SER A 68 -2.61 -37.38 -14.15
N SER A 69 -2.17 -37.53 -12.90
CA SER A 69 -2.67 -38.50 -11.91
C SER A 69 -3.48 -37.86 -10.77
N GLY A 70 -3.72 -36.53 -10.81
CA GLY A 70 -4.47 -35.90 -9.76
C GLY A 70 -4.45 -34.38 -9.77
N SER A 71 -4.80 -33.80 -8.63
CA SER A 71 -4.85 -32.35 -8.47
C SER A 71 -4.60 -31.92 -7.02
N ILE A 72 -4.21 -30.68 -6.84
CA ILE A 72 -4.12 -30.02 -5.54
C ILE A 72 -4.88 -28.70 -5.59
N SER A 73 -5.89 -28.57 -4.73
CA SER A 73 -6.62 -27.31 -4.52
C SER A 73 -6.12 -26.60 -3.28
N ILE A 74 -5.93 -25.29 -3.36
CA ILE A 74 -5.40 -24.46 -2.27
C ILE A 74 -6.40 -23.36 -1.97
N CYS A 75 -6.72 -23.13 -0.70
CA CYS A 75 -7.51 -22.00 -0.23
C CYS A 75 -7.06 -21.55 1.15
N PHE A 76 -7.48 -20.35 1.57
CA PHE A 76 -7.36 -19.90 2.95
C PHE A 76 -8.50 -20.43 3.81
N ASP A 77 -8.24 -20.73 5.09
CA ASP A 77 -9.24 -20.95 6.13
C ASP A 77 -9.04 -19.93 7.25
N GLY A 78 -9.59 -18.74 7.04
CA GLY A 78 -9.34 -17.56 7.86
C GLY A 78 -7.97 -16.93 7.59
N ASP A 79 -7.56 -16.02 8.46
CA ASP A 79 -6.39 -15.16 8.27
C ASP A 79 -5.03 -15.80 8.62
N SER A 80 -5.03 -16.98 9.20
CA SER A 80 -3.81 -17.64 9.70
C SER A 80 -3.53 -19.00 9.08
N LYS A 81 -4.40 -19.55 8.22
CA LYS A 81 -4.25 -20.90 7.68
C LYS A 81 -4.40 -20.97 6.17
N ILE A 82 -3.53 -21.73 5.55
CA ILE A 82 -3.63 -22.14 4.14
C ILE A 82 -3.84 -23.64 4.13
N VAL A 83 -4.84 -24.10 3.39
CA VAL A 83 -5.24 -25.51 3.29
C VAL A 83 -5.05 -26.03 1.88
N PHE A 84 -4.41 -27.17 1.79
CA PHE A 84 -4.11 -27.90 0.56
C PHE A 84 -4.93 -29.22 0.54
N TYR A 85 -5.68 -29.42 -0.51
CA TYR A 85 -6.50 -30.60 -0.73
C TYR A 85 -5.96 -31.36 -1.93
N GLY A 86 -5.19 -32.41 -1.69
CA GLY A 86 -4.70 -33.31 -2.73
C GLY A 86 -5.75 -34.36 -3.06
N LYS A 87 -5.98 -34.63 -4.34
CA LYS A 87 -6.85 -35.69 -4.86
C LYS A 87 -6.10 -36.51 -5.89
N GLY A 88 -6.23 -37.83 -5.81
CA GLY A 88 -5.59 -38.80 -6.69
C GLY A 88 -4.72 -39.79 -5.94
N GLU A 89 -4.32 -40.85 -6.63
CA GLU A 89 -3.50 -41.91 -6.08
C GLU A 89 -2.07 -41.45 -5.88
N ASN A 90 -1.51 -41.69 -4.69
CA ASN A 90 -0.14 -41.34 -4.33
C ASN A 90 0.24 -39.86 -4.50
N VAL A 91 -0.78 -38.98 -4.54
CA VAL A 91 -0.58 -37.52 -4.62
C VAL A 91 0.00 -37.00 -3.30
N GLY A 92 0.96 -36.07 -3.39
CA GLY A 92 1.61 -35.47 -2.25
C GLY A 92 2.09 -34.05 -2.52
N LEU A 93 2.71 -33.48 -1.49
CA LEU A 93 3.41 -32.19 -1.56
C LEU A 93 4.83 -32.33 -1.03
N LYS A 94 5.75 -31.71 -1.71
CA LYS A 94 7.09 -31.41 -1.20
C LYS A 94 7.14 -29.91 -0.89
N LEU A 95 7.38 -29.58 0.38
CA LEU A 95 7.58 -28.23 0.85
C LEU A 95 9.09 -28.03 1.10
N ASP A 96 9.75 -27.30 0.21
CA ASP A 96 11.18 -27.10 0.22
C ASP A 96 11.49 -25.74 0.87
N THR A 97 12.03 -25.74 2.09
CA THR A 97 12.24 -24.53 2.86
C THR A 97 13.41 -23.70 2.30
N LEU A 98 13.29 -22.37 2.40
CA LEU A 98 14.24 -21.39 1.85
C LEU A 98 14.92 -20.58 2.98
N PRO A 99 15.73 -21.17 3.84
CA PRO A 99 16.43 -20.46 4.91
C PRO A 99 17.50 -19.54 4.33
N ILE A 100 17.77 -18.42 5.01
CA ILE A 100 18.90 -17.53 4.68
C ILE A 100 19.98 -17.51 5.76
N TYR A 101 19.67 -17.99 6.95
CA TYR A 101 20.59 -18.06 8.08
C TYR A 101 20.79 -19.50 8.54
N ASN A 102 22.02 -19.85 8.95
CA ASN A 102 22.35 -21.19 9.44
C ASN A 102 21.62 -21.58 10.73
N PHE A 103 21.08 -20.61 11.47
CA PHE A 103 20.30 -20.86 12.68
C PHE A 103 18.78 -20.92 12.45
N GLU A 104 18.31 -20.87 11.19
CA GLU A 104 16.94 -21.25 10.87
C GLU A 104 16.85 -22.78 10.82
N TYR A 105 15.89 -23.36 11.52
CA TYR A 105 15.78 -24.80 11.69
C TYR A 105 14.32 -25.24 11.72
N ASN A 106 14.11 -26.50 11.36
CA ASN A 106 12.80 -27.12 11.35
C ASN A 106 12.84 -28.39 12.22
N TYR A 107 11.71 -28.77 12.80
CA TYR A 107 11.65 -29.97 13.63
C TYR A 107 10.25 -30.59 13.62
N LEU A 108 10.22 -31.91 13.89
CA LEU A 108 8.97 -32.64 14.07
C LEU A 108 8.57 -32.62 15.55
N LEU A 109 7.29 -32.36 15.79
CA LEU A 109 6.65 -32.57 17.06
C LEU A 109 5.74 -33.80 16.95
N GLY A 110 6.05 -34.86 17.71
CA GLY A 110 5.21 -36.04 17.80
C GLY A 110 4.29 -35.96 19.01
N LYS A 111 2.98 -35.97 18.79
CA LYS A 111 2.02 -36.40 19.80
C LYS A 111 1.39 -37.68 19.28
N LYS A 112 1.15 -38.67 20.17
CA LYS A 112 0.65 -40.00 19.78
C LYS A 112 -0.49 -39.88 18.76
N GLY A 113 -0.21 -40.23 17.49
CA GLY A 113 -1.16 -40.20 16.38
C GLY A 113 -1.21 -38.94 15.53
N ALA A 114 -0.35 -37.92 15.78
CA ALA A 114 -0.27 -36.72 14.92
C ALA A 114 1.18 -36.23 14.85
N GLU A 115 1.69 -36.05 13.63
CA GLU A 115 3.01 -35.49 13.39
C GLU A 115 2.83 -34.05 12.87
N TYR A 116 3.49 -33.11 13.55
CA TYR A 116 3.52 -31.70 13.17
C TYR A 116 4.95 -31.31 12.84
N CYS A 117 5.15 -30.60 11.74
CA CYS A 117 6.42 -29.98 11.44
C CYS A 117 6.36 -28.49 11.78
N VAL A 118 7.31 -28.00 12.56
CA VAL A 118 7.46 -26.57 12.83
C VAL A 118 8.58 -26.03 11.97
N ILE A 119 8.28 -24.99 11.20
CA ILE A 119 9.25 -24.20 10.45
C ILE A 119 9.55 -22.95 11.27
N ASN A 120 10.80 -22.81 11.74
CA ASN A 120 11.25 -21.63 12.47
C ASN A 120 11.93 -20.66 11.50
N SER A 121 11.18 -19.68 11.02
CA SER A 121 11.70 -18.66 10.07
C SER A 121 12.16 -17.42 10.83
N TYR A 122 13.43 -17.37 11.19
CA TYR A 122 14.01 -16.22 11.88
C TYR A 122 13.99 -14.96 11.03
N LYS A 123 14.27 -15.07 9.73
CA LYS A 123 14.24 -13.93 8.79
C LYS A 123 12.86 -13.23 8.75
N ASN A 124 11.79 -13.99 8.99
CA ASN A 124 10.42 -13.50 8.96
C ASN A 124 9.84 -13.27 10.36
N LEU A 125 10.62 -13.45 11.42
CA LEU A 125 10.22 -13.28 12.82
C LEU A 125 8.95 -14.05 13.19
N THR A 126 8.78 -15.25 12.63
CA THR A 126 7.58 -16.08 12.84
C THR A 126 7.90 -17.57 12.74
N LYS A 127 6.91 -18.38 13.08
CA LYS A 127 6.93 -19.83 12.88
C LYS A 127 5.71 -20.26 12.10
N PHE A 128 5.87 -21.35 11.37
CA PHE A 128 4.75 -21.99 10.68
C PHE A 128 4.61 -23.42 11.18
N LEU A 129 3.38 -23.84 11.38
CA LEU A 129 3.03 -25.20 11.72
C LEU A 129 2.48 -25.90 10.48
N VAL A 130 3.10 -26.99 10.08
CA VAL A 130 2.66 -27.84 8.96
C VAL A 130 2.16 -29.15 9.54
N PHE A 131 0.95 -29.54 9.16
CA PHE A 131 0.37 -30.82 9.56
C PHE A 131 -0.58 -31.37 8.49
N SER A 132 -0.84 -32.64 8.56
CA SER A 132 -1.85 -33.30 7.71
C SER A 132 -2.96 -33.90 8.55
N VAL A 133 -4.20 -33.75 8.10
CA VAL A 133 -5.40 -34.29 8.77
C VAL A 133 -5.58 -35.76 8.46
N ASN A 134 -5.38 -36.16 7.20
CA ASN A 134 -5.57 -37.52 6.68
C ASN A 134 -4.39 -38.03 5.85
N GLY A 135 -3.21 -37.44 6.04
CA GLY A 135 -1.96 -37.82 5.37
C GLY A 135 -0.82 -37.94 6.37
N LYS A 136 0.35 -38.24 5.89
CA LYS A 136 1.58 -38.32 6.67
C LYS A 136 2.49 -37.14 6.37
N VAL A 137 3.04 -36.53 7.42
CA VAL A 137 4.07 -35.49 7.32
C VAL A 137 5.41 -36.07 7.73
N THR A 138 6.43 -35.91 6.91
CA THR A 138 7.81 -36.32 7.23
C THR A 138 8.78 -35.19 6.95
N LEU A 139 9.86 -35.12 7.71
CA LEU A 139 10.90 -34.12 7.57
C LEU A 139 12.22 -34.81 7.20
N SER A 140 12.80 -34.40 6.08
CA SER A 140 14.15 -34.74 5.67
C SER A 140 14.99 -33.48 5.66
N GLN A 141 16.11 -33.48 6.39
CA GLN A 141 16.92 -32.27 6.51
C GLN A 141 18.41 -32.61 6.54
N ASN A 142 19.20 -31.73 5.94
CA ASN A 142 20.64 -31.70 6.05
C ASN A 142 21.01 -30.40 6.77
N ILE A 143 21.22 -30.50 8.09
CA ILE A 143 21.54 -29.36 8.94
C ILE A 143 23.00 -29.51 9.38
N PHE A 144 23.80 -28.52 9.06
CA PHE A 144 25.13 -28.38 9.62
C PHE A 144 25.03 -27.57 10.92
N ILE A 145 25.20 -28.25 12.07
CA ILE A 145 25.21 -27.62 13.39
C ILE A 145 26.67 -27.56 13.83
N ASP A 146 27.28 -26.39 13.76
CA ASP A 146 28.64 -26.15 14.23
C ASP A 146 28.73 -25.63 15.68
N GLY A 147 27.61 -25.60 16.36
CA GLY A 147 27.49 -25.11 17.74
C GLY A 147 27.54 -23.61 17.91
N CYS A 148 27.67 -22.85 16.84
CA CYS A 148 27.69 -21.39 16.84
C CYS A 148 26.49 -20.82 16.09
N ALA A 149 25.88 -19.75 16.65
CA ALA A 149 24.92 -18.93 15.93
C ALA A 149 25.67 -18.13 14.83
N SER A 150 25.87 -18.74 13.66
CA SER A 150 26.56 -18.12 12.56
C SER A 150 25.57 -17.32 11.70
N THR A 151 25.90 -16.07 11.40
CA THR A 151 25.18 -15.22 10.44
C THR A 151 25.56 -15.52 8.98
N ASN A 152 26.38 -16.54 8.74
CA ASN A 152 26.78 -16.96 7.41
C ASN A 152 25.58 -17.49 6.62
N LYS A 153 25.67 -17.39 5.30
CA LYS A 153 24.64 -17.88 4.38
C LYS A 153 24.31 -19.34 4.66
N ALA A 154 23.03 -19.67 4.75
CA ALA A 154 22.58 -21.01 5.09
C ALA A 154 23.00 -22.04 4.04
N ASN A 155 23.61 -23.12 4.51
CA ASN A 155 23.79 -24.35 3.76
C ASN A 155 22.75 -25.42 4.15
N ASN A 156 21.83 -25.04 5.04
CA ASN A 156 20.79 -25.95 5.53
C ASN A 156 19.72 -26.15 4.47
N THR A 157 19.35 -27.39 4.23
CA THR A 157 18.21 -27.76 3.41
C THR A 157 17.23 -28.56 4.25
N SER A 158 15.95 -28.22 4.15
CA SER A 158 14.90 -28.98 4.82
C SER A 158 13.73 -29.16 3.87
N ILE A 159 13.31 -30.40 3.74
CA ILE A 159 12.22 -30.83 2.89
C ILE A 159 11.16 -31.47 3.77
N ILE A 160 9.96 -30.91 3.74
CA ILE A 160 8.79 -31.49 4.37
C ILE A 160 8.00 -32.19 3.27
N ASN A 161 7.81 -33.51 3.41
CA ASN A 161 6.98 -34.26 2.50
C ASN A 161 5.63 -34.53 3.15
N VAL A 162 4.57 -34.26 2.42
CA VAL A 162 3.20 -34.61 2.75
C VAL A 162 2.72 -35.66 1.77
N SER A 163 2.34 -36.81 2.24
CA SER A 163 1.85 -37.92 1.40
C SER A 163 0.45 -38.35 1.84
N SER A 164 -0.32 -38.87 0.92
CA SER A 164 -1.59 -39.52 1.24
C SER A 164 -1.37 -40.80 2.07
N ASN A 165 -2.30 -41.10 2.98
CA ASN A 165 -2.38 -42.39 3.67
C ASN A 165 -3.34 -43.38 2.97
N SER A 166 -4.05 -42.93 1.94
CA SER A 166 -5.06 -43.69 1.22
C SER A 166 -5.24 -43.16 -0.20
N ASP A 167 -5.94 -43.91 -1.05
CA ASP A 167 -6.29 -43.50 -2.43
C ASP A 167 -7.17 -42.23 -2.48
N ASN A 168 -7.67 -41.77 -1.32
CA ASN A 168 -8.59 -40.62 -1.24
C ASN A 168 -7.87 -39.26 -1.14
N GLY A 169 -6.53 -39.22 -1.26
CA GLY A 169 -5.76 -37.99 -1.21
C GLY A 169 -5.37 -37.55 0.21
N PHE A 170 -5.03 -36.27 0.37
CA PHE A 170 -4.59 -35.69 1.65
C PHE A 170 -5.20 -34.31 1.88
N ILE A 171 -5.24 -33.90 3.15
CA ILE A 171 -5.48 -32.52 3.57
C ILE A 171 -4.27 -32.05 4.38
N CYS A 172 -3.54 -31.06 3.86
CA CYS A 172 -2.42 -30.44 4.56
C CYS A 172 -2.76 -28.99 4.92
N VAL A 173 -2.36 -28.57 6.09
CA VAL A 173 -2.54 -27.20 6.59
C VAL A 173 -1.19 -26.59 6.93
N ILE A 174 -0.99 -25.34 6.52
CA ILE A 174 0.10 -24.48 6.98
C ILE A 174 -0.52 -23.35 7.79
N GLU A 175 -0.14 -23.23 9.05
CA GLU A 175 -0.65 -22.21 9.97
C GLU A 175 0.47 -21.27 10.43
N ASP A 176 0.24 -19.96 10.35
CA ASP A 176 1.13 -18.93 10.91
C ASP A 176 0.96 -18.86 12.43
N ILE A 177 2.04 -19.14 13.18
CA ILE A 177 2.07 -19.17 14.65
C ILE A 177 3.18 -18.27 15.18
N PRO A 178 2.99 -16.95 15.25
CA PRO A 178 4.10 -16.00 15.48
C PRO A 178 4.76 -16.13 16.86
N THR A 179 4.01 -16.44 17.93
CA THR A 179 4.55 -16.41 19.30
C THR A 179 4.27 -17.67 20.12
N HIS A 180 3.06 -18.19 20.06
CA HIS A 180 2.63 -19.31 20.89
C HIS A 180 2.38 -20.55 20.04
N MET A 181 2.95 -21.64 20.46
CA MET A 181 2.63 -22.94 19.93
C MET A 181 1.61 -23.62 20.83
N LYS A 182 0.35 -23.28 20.66
CA LYS A 182 -0.74 -24.11 21.14
C LYS A 182 -1.04 -25.09 20.02
N ILE A 183 -0.78 -26.40 20.25
CA ILE A 183 -1.17 -27.41 19.27
C ILE A 183 -2.69 -27.32 19.14
N PRO A 184 -3.21 -26.94 17.96
CA PRO A 184 -4.64 -26.80 17.77
C PRO A 184 -5.33 -28.15 17.93
N ASP A 185 -6.54 -28.12 18.41
CA ASP A 185 -7.44 -29.28 18.37
C ASP A 185 -8.05 -29.33 16.96
N TYR A 186 -7.44 -30.11 16.07
CA TYR A 186 -7.82 -30.12 14.66
C TYR A 186 -9.09 -30.93 14.45
N LYS A 187 -10.13 -30.20 14.07
CA LYS A 187 -11.40 -30.74 13.58
C LYS A 187 -11.36 -30.86 12.06
N GLU A 188 -12.40 -31.45 11.51
CA GLU A 188 -12.54 -31.64 10.06
C GLU A 188 -12.38 -30.33 9.27
N TYR A 189 -11.55 -30.37 8.23
CA TYR A 189 -11.41 -29.30 7.25
C TYR A 189 -12.24 -29.64 6.01
N SER A 190 -13.01 -28.66 5.53
CA SER A 190 -13.76 -28.78 4.28
C SER A 190 -13.35 -27.67 3.34
N PHE A 191 -12.87 -28.04 2.14
CA PHE A 191 -12.53 -27.09 1.10
C PHE A 191 -13.69 -26.17 0.75
N GLU A 192 -14.86 -26.73 0.54
CA GLU A 192 -16.06 -25.96 0.17
C GLU A 192 -16.45 -24.97 1.26
N THR A 193 -16.37 -25.38 2.53
CA THR A 193 -16.68 -24.48 3.65
C THR A 193 -15.71 -23.31 3.72
N SER A 194 -14.39 -23.55 3.61
CA SER A 194 -13.36 -22.52 3.64
C SER A 194 -13.48 -21.60 2.42
N LEU A 195 -13.70 -22.16 1.24
CA LEU A 195 -13.91 -21.41 0.00
C LEU A 195 -15.13 -20.49 0.09
N ASN A 196 -16.27 -21.01 0.55
CA ASN A 196 -17.51 -20.25 0.66
C ASN A 196 -17.42 -19.12 1.68
N LYS A 197 -16.72 -19.34 2.81
CA LYS A 197 -16.45 -18.28 3.80
C LYS A 197 -15.60 -17.16 3.19
N THR A 198 -14.51 -17.51 2.49
CA THR A 198 -13.62 -16.55 1.83
C THR A 198 -14.38 -15.75 0.77
N LYS A 199 -15.14 -16.44 -0.07
CA LYS A 199 -15.95 -15.81 -1.13
C LYS A 199 -16.98 -14.84 -0.53
N LYS A 200 -17.72 -15.26 0.48
CA LYS A 200 -18.71 -14.41 1.15
C LYS A 200 -18.07 -13.12 1.70
N LEU A 201 -16.95 -13.24 2.41
CA LEU A 201 -16.26 -12.08 3.00
C LEU A 201 -15.74 -11.10 1.94
N PHE A 202 -15.21 -11.61 0.84
CA PHE A 202 -14.77 -10.76 -0.26
C PHE A 202 -15.94 -10.16 -1.04
N ASP A 203 -17.01 -10.93 -1.31
CA ASP A 203 -18.20 -10.42 -1.98
C ASP A 203 -18.85 -9.27 -1.19
N GLU A 204 -18.92 -9.38 0.14
CA GLU A 204 -19.40 -8.29 1.01
C GLU A 204 -18.52 -7.02 0.88
N TYR A 205 -17.20 -7.18 0.86
CA TYR A 205 -16.27 -6.07 0.64
C TYR A 205 -16.40 -5.46 -0.75
N TYR A 206 -16.50 -6.29 -1.80
CA TYR A 206 -16.62 -5.84 -3.18
C TYR A 206 -17.95 -5.15 -3.47
N LEU A 207 -19.06 -5.67 -2.95
CA LEU A 207 -20.39 -5.09 -3.14
C LEU A 207 -20.54 -3.72 -2.44
N ALA A 208 -19.75 -3.46 -1.42
CA ALA A 208 -19.71 -2.15 -0.76
C ALA A 208 -18.93 -1.09 -1.57
N GLN A 209 -18.16 -1.49 -2.60
CA GLN A 209 -17.39 -0.55 -3.40
C GLN A 209 -18.30 0.41 -4.20
N PRO A 210 -17.80 1.62 -4.52
CA PRO A 210 -18.59 2.58 -5.27
C PRO A 210 -18.87 2.08 -6.69
N LYS A 211 -19.97 2.60 -7.28
CA LYS A 211 -20.31 2.33 -8.68
C LYS A 211 -19.30 2.95 -9.63
N VAL A 212 -18.96 2.21 -10.69
CA VAL A 212 -18.10 2.63 -11.78
C VAL A 212 -18.76 2.36 -13.12
N ASP A 213 -18.24 2.94 -14.21
CA ASP A 213 -18.69 2.62 -15.57
C ASP A 213 -18.45 1.13 -15.86
N GLU A 214 -19.33 0.53 -16.68
CA GLU A 214 -19.33 -0.91 -17.01
C GLU A 214 -17.95 -1.41 -17.46
N LYS A 215 -17.26 -0.62 -18.28
CA LYS A 215 -15.93 -0.94 -18.79
C LYS A 215 -14.88 -1.14 -17.68
N TYR A 216 -15.07 -0.56 -16.50
CA TYR A 216 -14.13 -0.62 -15.37
C TYR A 216 -14.47 -1.67 -14.31
N LYS A 217 -15.57 -2.42 -14.45
CA LYS A 217 -15.99 -3.41 -13.43
C LYS A 217 -14.93 -4.47 -13.16
N ASN A 218 -14.26 -4.99 -14.18
CA ASN A 218 -13.20 -5.98 -14.01
C ASN A 218 -11.97 -5.38 -13.28
N SER A 219 -11.65 -4.14 -13.55
CA SER A 219 -10.55 -3.45 -12.86
C SER A 219 -10.93 -3.05 -11.45
N LEU A 220 -12.20 -2.70 -11.20
CA LEU A 220 -12.72 -2.52 -9.84
C LEU A 220 -12.61 -3.82 -9.02
N LEU A 221 -12.96 -4.96 -9.61
CA LEU A 221 -12.83 -6.26 -8.94
C LEU A 221 -11.36 -6.55 -8.58
N ARG A 222 -10.43 -6.32 -9.51
CA ARG A 222 -8.98 -6.49 -9.28
C ARG A 222 -8.46 -5.52 -8.21
N ALA A 223 -8.79 -4.24 -8.29
CA ALA A 223 -8.42 -3.22 -7.31
C ALA A 223 -8.93 -3.55 -5.92
N SER A 224 -10.21 -3.97 -5.83
CA SER A 224 -10.83 -4.39 -4.58
C SER A 224 -10.09 -5.59 -3.97
N TYR A 225 -9.70 -6.57 -4.78
CA TYR A 225 -8.95 -7.72 -4.29
C TYR A 225 -7.54 -7.34 -3.83
N ILE A 226 -6.82 -6.48 -4.56
CA ILE A 226 -5.49 -6.01 -4.17
C ILE A 226 -5.57 -5.35 -2.78
N ASN A 227 -6.50 -4.42 -2.59
CA ASN A 227 -6.66 -3.76 -1.29
C ASN A 227 -7.10 -4.75 -0.20
N TRP A 228 -8.10 -5.59 -0.46
CA TRP A 228 -8.61 -6.58 0.49
C TRP A 228 -7.56 -7.59 0.92
N SER A 229 -6.80 -8.13 -0.02
CA SER A 229 -5.75 -9.14 0.23
C SER A 229 -4.45 -8.55 0.81
N SER A 230 -4.32 -7.21 0.80
CA SER A 230 -3.19 -6.51 1.42
C SER A 230 -3.46 -6.06 2.85
N PHE A 231 -4.69 -6.24 3.37
CA PHE A 231 -4.95 -6.03 4.80
C PHE A 231 -4.23 -7.08 5.64
N VAL A 232 -3.57 -6.60 6.69
CA VAL A 232 -3.06 -7.44 7.79
C VAL A 232 -3.76 -7.09 9.10
N LYS A 233 -3.95 -8.10 9.96
CA LYS A 233 -4.57 -7.90 11.28
C LYS A 233 -3.62 -7.18 12.23
N PRO A 234 -4.14 -6.57 13.31
CA PRO A 234 -3.32 -5.96 14.35
C PRO A 234 -2.30 -6.95 14.91
N GLN A 235 -1.01 -6.59 14.84
CA GLN A 235 0.09 -7.34 15.43
C GLN A 235 1.37 -6.49 15.51
N GLY A 236 2.18 -6.71 16.56
CA GLY A 236 3.41 -5.97 16.77
C GLY A 236 3.15 -4.47 16.88
N TYR A 237 3.82 -3.70 16.03
CA TYR A 237 3.60 -2.25 15.97
C TYR A 237 2.33 -1.84 15.20
N LEU A 238 1.73 -2.72 14.39
CA LEU A 238 0.46 -2.44 13.76
C LEU A 238 -0.70 -2.66 14.75
N LYS A 239 -1.28 -1.59 15.27
CA LYS A 239 -2.34 -1.62 16.28
C LYS A 239 -3.75 -1.77 15.68
N ARG A 240 -3.87 -1.59 14.38
CA ARG A 240 -5.13 -1.56 13.63
C ARG A 240 -5.04 -2.49 12.42
N TYR A 241 -6.19 -2.87 11.84
CA TYR A 241 -6.19 -3.46 10.51
C TYR A 241 -5.58 -2.49 9.52
N THR A 242 -4.51 -2.90 8.86
CA THR A 242 -3.65 -2.03 8.06
C THR A 242 -3.50 -2.60 6.65
N ILE A 243 -3.71 -1.77 5.63
CA ILE A 243 -3.38 -2.12 4.25
C ILE A 243 -1.88 -1.95 4.08
N LEU A 244 -1.15 -3.00 3.72
CA LEU A 244 0.26 -2.86 3.31
C LEU A 244 0.32 -2.10 1.97
N ALA A 245 1.36 -1.30 1.74
CA ALA A 245 1.53 -0.61 0.46
C ALA A 245 1.57 -1.58 -0.72
N SER A 246 2.11 -2.78 -0.49
CA SER A 246 1.97 -3.95 -1.36
C SER A 246 2.12 -5.24 -0.54
N ASN A 247 1.43 -6.30 -0.92
CA ASN A 247 1.64 -7.65 -0.39
C ASN A 247 2.69 -8.45 -1.19
N SER A 248 3.45 -7.78 -2.04
CA SER A 248 4.50 -8.32 -2.91
C SER A 248 5.90 -7.87 -2.47
N THR A 249 6.16 -6.55 -2.37
CA THR A 249 7.50 -6.01 -2.12
C THR A 249 7.56 -4.94 -1.03
N PHE A 250 6.46 -4.22 -0.75
CA PHE A 250 6.40 -3.12 0.20
C PHE A 250 5.55 -3.47 1.42
N LEU A 251 6.16 -4.21 2.37
CA LEU A 251 5.51 -4.72 3.57
C LEU A 251 5.47 -3.66 4.69
N GLY A 252 4.58 -2.71 4.58
CA GLY A 252 4.43 -1.68 5.62
C GLY A 252 3.38 -0.64 5.27
N ALA A 253 3.18 0.25 6.23
CA ALA A 253 2.34 1.42 6.15
C ALA A 253 3.24 2.66 6.03
N TRP A 254 3.13 3.41 4.94
CA TRP A 254 3.77 4.72 4.80
C TRP A 254 2.77 5.83 5.10
N SER A 255 3.22 6.88 5.77
CA SER A 255 2.32 7.90 6.32
C SER A 255 1.48 8.63 5.26
N TRP A 256 2.00 8.85 4.06
CA TRP A 256 1.25 9.49 3.00
C TRP A 256 0.45 8.50 2.12
N ASP A 257 0.99 7.28 1.87
CA ASP A 257 0.29 6.22 1.11
C ASP A 257 -1.06 5.87 1.73
N HIS A 258 -1.11 5.83 3.06
CA HIS A 258 -2.31 5.48 3.81
C HIS A 258 -3.44 6.49 3.68
N CYS A 259 -3.12 7.74 3.35
CA CYS A 259 -4.13 8.75 3.04
C CYS A 259 -4.96 8.37 1.82
N PHE A 260 -4.34 7.83 0.77
CA PHE A 260 -5.02 7.38 -0.45
C PHE A 260 -5.89 6.16 -0.17
N ASN A 261 -5.38 5.19 0.60
CA ASN A 261 -6.12 4.02 1.03
C ASN A 261 -7.34 4.40 1.89
N ALA A 262 -7.17 5.33 2.83
CA ALA A 262 -8.23 5.84 3.67
C ALA A 262 -9.34 6.53 2.86
N LEU A 263 -8.97 7.37 1.89
CA LEU A 263 -9.94 8.10 1.07
C LEU A 263 -10.79 7.17 0.18
N ALA A 264 -10.20 6.09 -0.33
CA ALA A 264 -10.92 5.08 -1.11
C ALA A 264 -11.93 4.28 -0.25
N LEU A 265 -11.62 4.07 1.03
CA LEU A 265 -12.48 3.37 1.99
C LEU A 265 -13.57 4.27 2.60
N ALA A 266 -13.40 5.60 2.54
CA ALA A 266 -14.35 6.55 3.11
C ALA A 266 -15.72 6.47 2.44
N GLY A 267 -16.74 6.13 3.22
CA GLY A 267 -18.11 5.85 2.74
C GLY A 267 -18.33 4.41 2.25
N VAL A 268 -17.27 3.56 2.30
CA VAL A 268 -17.32 2.12 2.05
C VAL A 268 -17.24 1.35 3.36
N ASN A 269 -16.23 1.66 4.16
CA ASN A 269 -16.04 1.18 5.52
C ASN A 269 -15.32 2.27 6.33
N ASP A 270 -16.09 3.09 7.01
CA ASP A 270 -15.60 4.30 7.70
C ASP A 270 -14.61 3.97 8.81
N LYS A 271 -14.82 2.85 9.51
CA LYS A 271 -13.88 2.40 10.54
C LYS A 271 -12.52 2.04 9.94
N LEU A 272 -12.50 1.24 8.89
CA LEU A 272 -11.25 0.86 8.22
C LEU A 272 -10.59 2.08 7.55
N ALA A 273 -11.38 3.04 7.04
CA ALA A 273 -10.88 4.31 6.51
C ALA A 273 -10.14 5.12 7.59
N PHE A 274 -10.75 5.29 8.77
CA PHE A 274 -10.11 5.95 9.90
C PHE A 274 -8.88 5.19 10.40
N ASP A 275 -8.95 3.85 10.48
CA ASP A 275 -7.83 3.01 10.90
C ASP A 275 -6.58 3.22 10.01
N GLN A 276 -6.76 3.42 8.67
CA GLN A 276 -5.62 3.69 7.78
C GLN A 276 -4.95 5.04 8.08
N MET A 277 -5.72 6.06 8.44
CA MET A 277 -5.15 7.35 8.86
C MET A 277 -4.48 7.24 10.23
N ALA A 278 -5.18 6.63 11.18
CA ALA A 278 -4.81 6.62 12.59
C ALA A 278 -3.62 5.70 12.93
N VAL A 279 -3.35 4.67 12.13
CA VAL A 279 -2.28 3.69 12.42
C VAL A 279 -0.90 4.32 12.58
N LEU A 280 -0.61 5.42 11.90
CA LEU A 280 0.64 6.15 12.04
C LEU A 280 0.62 7.06 13.29
N TYR A 281 -0.55 7.63 13.62
CA TYR A 281 -0.74 8.46 14.81
C TYR A 281 -0.76 7.66 16.11
N ASP A 282 -0.98 6.34 16.08
CA ASP A 282 -0.79 5.45 17.24
C ASP A 282 0.64 5.54 17.82
N TYR A 283 1.58 6.11 17.02
CA TYR A 283 2.99 6.33 17.38
C TYR A 283 3.41 7.79 17.24
N GLN A 284 2.47 8.74 17.21
CA GLN A 284 2.84 10.16 17.25
C GLN A 284 3.60 10.44 18.55
N ASP A 285 4.80 11.02 18.41
CA ASP A 285 5.65 11.32 19.57
C ASP A 285 5.18 12.56 20.35
N GLU A 286 5.85 12.88 21.44
CA GLU A 286 5.54 14.01 22.30
C GLU A 286 5.68 15.37 21.60
N TYR A 287 6.48 15.42 20.53
CA TYR A 287 6.73 16.62 19.73
C TYR A 287 5.77 16.76 18.55
N GLY A 288 4.99 15.73 18.23
CA GLY A 288 3.99 15.72 17.16
C GLY A 288 4.46 15.05 15.88
N GLN A 289 5.69 14.53 15.82
CA GLN A 289 6.16 13.75 14.68
C GLN A 289 5.41 12.42 14.59
N ILE A 290 4.99 12.04 13.38
CA ILE A 290 4.56 10.68 13.08
C ILE A 290 5.67 9.94 12.34
N PRO A 291 5.76 8.61 12.46
CA PRO A 291 6.74 7.86 11.68
C PRO A 291 6.45 7.97 10.18
N GLY A 292 7.50 8.06 9.37
CA GLY A 292 7.37 8.03 7.92
C GLY A 292 6.85 6.71 7.39
N SER A 293 7.17 5.60 8.08
CA SER A 293 6.57 4.29 7.84
C SER A 293 6.70 3.37 9.04
N LEU A 294 5.80 2.38 9.12
CA LEU A 294 5.86 1.31 10.11
C LEU A 294 5.41 -0.04 9.52
N SER A 295 5.83 -1.12 10.17
CA SER A 295 5.38 -2.48 9.91
C SER A 295 5.06 -3.18 11.25
N ASP A 296 4.74 -4.46 11.22
CA ASP A 296 4.56 -5.26 12.44
C ASP A 296 5.79 -5.25 13.37
N SER A 297 6.99 -5.06 12.80
CA SER A 297 8.28 -5.22 13.50
C SER A 297 9.23 -4.02 13.44
N THR A 298 8.87 -2.93 12.73
CA THR A 298 9.78 -1.79 12.52
C THR A 298 9.01 -0.48 12.48
N ILE A 299 9.55 0.55 13.15
CA ILE A 299 9.11 1.95 13.04
C ILE A 299 10.26 2.75 12.45
N ARG A 300 9.99 3.60 11.45
CA ARG A 300 10.97 4.48 10.81
C ARG A 300 10.66 5.94 11.10
N TRP A 301 11.56 6.61 11.79
CA TRP A 301 11.45 7.99 12.20
C TRP A 301 12.26 8.96 11.35
N ASN A 302 13.24 8.46 10.62
CA ASN A 302 14.24 9.27 9.93
C ASN A 302 13.74 9.97 8.65
N PHE A 303 12.52 9.69 8.19
CA PHE A 303 11.85 10.42 7.11
C PHE A 303 10.40 10.68 7.49
N THR A 304 9.94 11.91 7.29
CA THR A 304 8.59 12.32 7.71
C THR A 304 7.49 11.96 6.69
N LYS A 305 7.81 11.88 5.40
CA LYS A 305 6.88 11.94 4.27
C LYS A 305 6.01 13.23 4.29
N PRO A 306 5.38 13.62 3.17
CA PRO A 306 4.64 14.87 3.14
C PRO A 306 3.41 14.84 4.05
N PRO A 307 3.13 15.94 4.79
CA PRO A 307 2.04 16.00 5.78
C PRO A 307 0.67 16.27 5.15
N ILE A 308 0.24 15.38 4.25
CA ILE A 308 -1.03 15.52 3.52
C ILE A 308 -2.27 15.14 4.35
N GLN A 309 -2.10 14.67 5.58
CA GLN A 309 -3.16 14.12 6.41
C GLN A 309 -4.29 15.13 6.65
N GLY A 310 -3.96 16.40 6.91
CA GLY A 310 -4.97 17.46 7.09
C GLY A 310 -5.86 17.64 5.86
N LEU A 311 -5.26 17.66 4.66
CA LEU A 311 -6.00 17.72 3.40
C LEU A 311 -6.93 16.50 3.23
N PHE A 312 -6.44 15.29 3.53
CA PHE A 312 -7.22 14.07 3.37
C PHE A 312 -8.32 13.92 4.42
N PHE A 313 -8.11 14.29 5.68
CA PHE A 313 -9.20 14.36 6.67
C PHE A 313 -10.29 15.34 6.24
N SER A 314 -9.96 16.50 5.68
CA SER A 314 -10.95 17.43 5.10
C SER A 314 -11.80 16.77 4.02
N LYS A 315 -11.21 15.93 3.17
CA LYS A 315 -11.93 15.20 2.11
C LYS A 315 -12.77 14.06 2.69
N MET A 316 -12.25 13.33 3.67
CA MET A 316 -13.00 12.27 4.37
C MET A 316 -14.22 12.82 5.11
N MET A 317 -14.13 13.99 5.74
CA MET A 317 -15.28 14.65 6.40
C MET A 317 -16.42 15.04 5.43
N LYS A 318 -16.18 15.09 4.12
CA LYS A 318 -17.24 15.26 3.11
C LYS A 318 -18.01 13.94 2.86
N LYS A 319 -17.49 12.79 3.31
CA LYS A 319 -18.04 11.45 3.11
C LYS A 319 -18.44 10.74 4.40
N ILE A 320 -17.76 11.03 5.50
CA ILE A 320 -17.93 10.38 6.81
C ILE A 320 -18.43 11.41 7.82
N ASN A 321 -19.50 11.05 8.53
CA ASN A 321 -19.95 11.80 9.69
C ASN A 321 -19.22 11.29 10.93
N PHE A 322 -18.05 11.83 11.23
CA PHE A 322 -17.29 11.48 12.41
C PHE A 322 -18.02 11.90 13.70
N THR A 323 -17.91 11.08 14.76
CA THR A 323 -18.40 11.45 16.08
C THR A 323 -17.58 12.61 16.66
N LYS A 324 -18.10 13.24 17.71
CA LYS A 324 -17.40 14.34 18.40
C LYS A 324 -16.05 13.86 18.93
N GLU A 325 -16.00 12.70 19.53
CA GLU A 325 -14.80 12.08 20.08
C GLU A 325 -13.75 11.84 19.00
N THR A 326 -14.18 11.31 17.84
CA THR A 326 -13.27 11.11 16.69
C THR A 326 -12.77 12.44 16.12
N LEU A 327 -13.62 13.48 16.07
CA LEU A 327 -13.20 14.81 15.64
C LEU A 327 -12.18 15.44 16.61
N GLU A 328 -12.35 15.23 17.93
CA GLU A 328 -11.37 15.67 18.94
C GLU A 328 -10.04 14.92 18.78
N GLU A 329 -10.08 13.62 18.49
CA GLU A 329 -8.89 12.82 18.22
C GLU A 329 -8.16 13.32 16.95
N ILE A 330 -8.87 13.53 15.85
CA ILE A 330 -8.33 14.08 14.59
C ILE A 330 -7.73 15.47 14.82
N TYR A 331 -8.42 16.33 15.55
CA TYR A 331 -7.94 17.67 15.88
C TYR A 331 -6.59 17.59 16.60
N ASN A 332 -6.49 16.80 17.66
CA ASN A 332 -5.27 16.65 18.45
C ASN A 332 -4.12 16.06 17.63
N TYR A 333 -4.37 15.10 16.75
CA TYR A 333 -3.36 14.52 15.86
C TYR A 333 -2.75 15.57 14.93
N ILE A 334 -3.61 16.31 14.24
CA ILE A 334 -3.17 17.28 13.24
C ILE A 334 -2.57 18.53 13.89
N GLU A 335 -3.13 19.02 15.01
CA GLU A 335 -2.55 20.14 15.76
C GLU A 335 -1.11 19.87 16.16
N LYS A 336 -0.85 18.72 16.80
CA LYS A 336 0.52 18.33 17.17
C LYS A 336 1.42 18.19 15.94
N GLN A 337 0.91 17.62 14.84
CA GLN A 337 1.70 17.48 13.63
C GLN A 337 2.06 18.84 13.02
N VAL A 338 1.12 19.78 12.94
CA VAL A 338 1.40 21.15 12.46
C VAL A 338 2.43 21.83 13.35
N LEU A 339 2.28 21.73 14.68
CA LEU A 339 3.23 22.32 15.64
C LEU A 339 4.64 21.70 15.53
N PHE A 340 4.73 20.41 15.17
CA PHE A 340 6.02 19.77 14.87
C PHE A 340 6.73 20.46 13.69
N TYR A 341 6.03 20.73 12.59
CA TYR A 341 6.62 21.41 11.43
C TYR A 341 7.04 22.84 11.79
N VAL A 342 6.16 23.59 12.46
CA VAL A 342 6.46 24.97 12.91
C VAL A 342 7.68 25.02 13.81
N LYS A 343 7.91 24.02 14.65
CA LYS A 343 9.00 24.04 15.65
C LYS A 343 10.30 23.43 15.16
N PHE A 344 10.25 22.43 14.28
CA PHE A 344 11.42 21.60 13.96
C PHE A 344 11.76 21.51 12.47
N LYS A 345 10.94 22.13 11.61
CA LYS A 345 11.12 22.11 10.14
C LYS A 345 11.18 23.54 9.56
N ASP A 346 11.70 24.46 10.33
CA ASP A 346 12.01 25.86 10.00
C ASP A 346 13.35 26.18 10.69
N SER A 347 14.45 25.73 10.10
CA SER A 347 15.78 25.80 10.72
C SER A 347 16.40 27.20 10.66
N ASN A 348 16.02 28.00 9.67
CA ASN A 348 16.48 29.38 9.48
C ASN A 348 15.52 30.41 10.12
N MET A 349 14.41 29.98 10.70
CA MET A 349 13.40 30.81 11.42
C MET A 349 12.77 31.89 10.53
N ASP A 350 12.53 31.60 9.25
CA ASP A 350 11.88 32.53 8.33
C ASP A 350 10.35 32.29 8.21
N GLY A 351 9.84 31.26 8.88
CA GLY A 351 8.44 30.86 8.89
C GLY A 351 8.04 29.96 7.73
N ILE A 352 8.99 29.52 6.91
CA ILE A 352 8.81 28.56 5.82
C ILE A 352 9.34 27.20 6.27
N PHE A 353 8.74 26.12 5.77
CA PHE A 353 9.09 24.78 6.18
C PHE A 353 9.91 24.07 5.11
N GLU A 354 10.86 23.24 5.56
CA GLU A 354 11.86 22.59 4.74
C GLU A 354 11.75 21.06 4.77
N TYR A 355 12.05 20.42 3.64
CA TYR A 355 12.41 19.01 3.58
C TYR A 355 13.92 18.85 3.76
N HIS A 356 14.33 17.92 4.62
CA HIS A 356 15.74 17.63 4.85
C HIS A 356 16.31 16.61 3.88
N HIS A 357 15.47 15.97 3.07
CA HIS A 357 15.86 15.00 2.05
C HIS A 357 14.67 14.72 1.10
N GLY A 358 14.94 14.31 -0.13
CA GLY A 358 13.88 13.94 -1.09
C GLY A 358 12.88 12.90 -0.55
N ASN A 359 13.33 11.95 0.27
CA ASN A 359 12.43 10.99 0.90
C ASN A 359 11.37 11.62 1.83
N ASP A 360 11.61 12.82 2.38
CA ASP A 360 10.61 13.54 3.19
C ASP A 360 9.47 14.07 2.32
N SER A 361 9.75 14.42 1.06
CA SER A 361 8.74 14.93 0.12
C SER A 361 7.83 13.85 -0.48
N GLY A 362 8.14 12.57 -0.26
CA GLY A 362 7.49 11.46 -0.94
C GLY A 362 7.93 11.28 -2.39
N GLN A 363 8.45 12.32 -3.06
CA GLN A 363 9.04 12.24 -4.39
C GLN A 363 10.57 12.05 -4.28
N ASP A 364 10.95 10.88 -3.81
CA ASP A 364 12.24 10.53 -3.20
C ASP A 364 13.49 11.00 -3.97
N ASN A 365 13.47 10.99 -5.30
CA ASN A 365 14.57 11.39 -6.17
C ASN A 365 14.20 12.50 -7.15
N SER A 366 13.19 13.31 -6.83
CA SER A 366 12.85 14.48 -7.65
C SER A 366 14.09 15.36 -7.91
N THR A 367 14.16 15.93 -9.09
CA THR A 367 15.30 16.77 -9.52
C THR A 367 15.46 18.05 -8.70
N ILE A 368 14.43 18.45 -7.95
CA ILE A 368 14.51 19.55 -6.96
C ILE A 368 15.61 19.28 -5.92
N PHE A 369 15.85 18.03 -5.54
CA PHE A 369 16.90 17.68 -4.56
C PHE A 369 18.27 17.41 -5.20
N LYS A 370 18.43 17.72 -6.51
CA LYS A 370 19.71 17.59 -7.18
C LYS A 370 20.59 18.79 -6.86
N GLY A 371 21.58 18.59 -5.99
CA GLY A 371 22.53 19.64 -5.59
C GLY A 371 22.16 20.38 -4.31
N ALA A 372 20.96 20.17 -3.76
CA ALA A 372 20.55 20.70 -2.46
C ALA A 372 19.91 19.60 -1.62
N MET A 373 20.31 19.50 -0.35
CA MET A 373 19.77 18.48 0.56
C MET A 373 18.56 19.04 1.33
N VAL A 374 18.69 20.25 1.86
CA VAL A 374 17.64 20.94 2.60
C VAL A 374 16.98 21.95 1.68
N VAL A 375 15.68 21.79 1.47
CA VAL A 375 14.96 22.50 0.42
C VAL A 375 13.61 22.98 0.92
N ASP A 376 13.34 24.28 0.72
CA ASP A 376 12.03 24.88 0.91
C ASP A 376 11.18 24.59 -0.34
N THR A 377 10.08 23.89 -0.15
CA THR A 377 9.21 23.53 -1.27
C THR A 377 7.79 24.06 -1.09
N PRO A 378 7.17 24.56 -2.17
CA PRO A 378 5.82 25.13 -2.10
C PRO A 378 4.77 24.11 -1.63
N ASP A 379 4.90 22.84 -2.01
CA ASP A 379 3.95 21.77 -1.66
C ASP A 379 3.92 21.51 -0.14
N LEU A 380 5.07 21.49 0.53
CA LEU A 380 5.14 21.31 1.98
C LEU A 380 4.36 22.41 2.73
N THR A 381 4.66 23.66 2.41
CA THR A 381 3.98 24.79 3.04
C THR A 381 2.49 24.80 2.70
N ALA A 382 2.11 24.41 1.47
CA ALA A 382 0.72 24.28 1.07
C ALA A 382 -0.02 23.18 1.87
N PHE A 383 0.61 22.06 2.16
CA PHE A 383 0.02 21.01 3.00
C PHE A 383 -0.20 21.47 4.44
N ILE A 384 0.71 22.26 5.00
CA ILE A 384 0.55 22.82 6.35
C ILE A 384 -0.59 23.86 6.38
N ILE A 385 -0.72 24.72 5.36
CA ILE A 385 -1.86 25.64 5.24
C ILE A 385 -3.18 24.85 5.19
N ASN A 386 -3.27 23.79 4.39
CA ASN A 386 -4.46 22.93 4.33
C ASN A 386 -4.75 22.24 5.67
N ALA A 387 -3.71 21.87 6.44
CA ALA A 387 -3.88 21.30 7.76
C ALA A 387 -4.43 22.34 8.77
N MET A 388 -3.96 23.59 8.73
CA MET A 388 -4.50 24.69 9.53
C MET A 388 -5.96 24.99 9.18
N ASP A 389 -6.32 24.99 7.88
CA ASP A 389 -7.72 25.12 7.43
C ASP A 389 -8.61 23.99 7.94
N MET A 390 -8.11 22.78 7.94
CA MET A 390 -8.81 21.63 8.49
C MET A 390 -9.01 21.76 10.00
N LEU A 391 -7.98 22.18 10.75
CA LEU A 391 -8.08 22.45 12.19
C LEU A 391 -9.14 23.50 12.50
N SER A 392 -9.19 24.60 11.74
CA SER A 392 -10.23 25.63 11.87
C SER A 392 -11.64 25.04 11.66
N LYS A 393 -11.84 24.23 10.60
CA LYS A 393 -13.14 23.58 10.32
C LYS A 393 -13.55 22.57 11.40
N VAL A 394 -12.60 21.81 11.94
CA VAL A 394 -12.88 20.85 13.02
C VAL A 394 -13.17 21.58 14.33
N ALA A 395 -12.43 22.65 14.66
CA ALA A 395 -12.69 23.50 15.81
C ALA A 395 -14.11 24.10 15.76
N GLU A 396 -14.57 24.54 14.58
CA GLU A 396 -15.95 25.00 14.38
C GLU A 396 -16.97 23.90 14.70
N LYS A 397 -16.78 22.69 14.19
CA LYS A 397 -17.66 21.53 14.47
C LYS A 397 -17.66 21.14 15.96
N LEU A 398 -16.57 21.40 16.67
CA LEU A 398 -16.41 21.15 18.10
C LEU A 398 -16.87 22.33 18.99
N ASN A 399 -17.36 23.44 18.39
CA ASN A 399 -17.72 24.69 19.06
C ASN A 399 -16.55 25.35 19.82
N LYS A 400 -15.34 25.20 19.32
CA LYS A 400 -14.11 25.81 19.84
C LYS A 400 -13.81 27.09 19.04
N ASN A 401 -14.52 28.18 19.31
CA ASN A 401 -14.48 29.39 18.48
C ASN A 401 -13.12 30.10 18.51
N SER A 402 -12.42 30.13 19.64
CA SER A 402 -11.09 30.74 19.74
C SER A 402 -10.05 30.01 18.92
N GLU A 403 -10.09 28.67 18.93
CA GLU A 403 -9.18 27.82 18.14
C GLU A 403 -9.50 27.89 16.65
N LYS A 404 -10.80 28.00 16.29
CA LYS A 404 -11.22 28.25 14.91
C LYS A 404 -10.58 29.52 14.35
N GLU A 405 -10.73 30.65 15.08
CA GLU A 405 -10.17 31.94 14.67
C GLU A 405 -8.63 31.90 14.62
N TYR A 406 -8.01 31.29 15.62
CA TYR A 406 -6.58 31.13 15.68
C TYR A 406 -6.03 30.42 14.43
N TRP A 407 -6.56 29.25 14.08
CA TRP A 407 -6.08 28.47 12.96
C TRP A 407 -6.41 29.11 11.61
N SER A 408 -7.57 29.76 11.47
CA SER A 408 -7.90 30.53 10.27
C SER A 408 -6.92 31.67 10.04
N ASN A 409 -6.59 32.43 11.08
CA ASN A 409 -5.64 33.55 11.00
C ASN A 409 -4.22 33.04 10.67
N LYS A 410 -3.80 31.91 11.29
CA LYS A 410 -2.49 31.29 10.99
C LYS A 410 -2.40 30.81 9.55
N ALA A 411 -3.45 30.20 9.01
CA ALA A 411 -3.50 29.83 7.61
C ALA A 411 -3.41 31.04 6.67
N ASP A 412 -4.05 32.16 7.01
CA ASP A 412 -3.99 33.39 6.23
C ASP A 412 -2.62 34.09 6.29
N GLU A 413 -1.99 34.11 7.47
CA GLU A 413 -0.62 34.61 7.67
C GLU A 413 0.38 33.80 6.84
N LEU A 414 0.33 32.48 6.94
CA LEU A 414 1.22 31.58 6.22
C LEU A 414 0.97 31.63 4.70
N THR A 415 -0.30 31.83 4.27
CA THR A 415 -0.60 32.01 2.85
C THR A 415 0.05 33.28 2.28
N LYS A 416 0.04 34.39 3.03
CA LYS A 416 0.72 35.62 2.60
C LYS A 416 2.24 35.41 2.48
N LEU A 417 2.82 34.73 3.45
CA LEU A 417 4.24 34.40 3.42
C LEU A 417 4.57 33.49 2.22
N PHE A 418 3.78 32.44 2.02
CA PHE A 418 3.87 31.54 0.86
C PHE A 418 3.90 32.30 -0.46
N LEU A 419 2.94 33.21 -0.69
CA LEU A 419 2.83 33.99 -1.93
C LEU A 419 4.07 34.87 -2.15
N ASN A 420 4.58 35.50 -1.09
CA ASN A 420 5.75 36.37 -1.18
C ASN A 420 7.05 35.61 -1.40
N TYR A 421 7.18 34.42 -0.84
CA TYR A 421 8.43 33.64 -0.86
C TYR A 421 8.52 32.73 -2.09
N PHE A 422 7.46 32.01 -2.42
CA PHE A 422 7.51 30.97 -3.45
C PHE A 422 7.06 31.42 -4.83
N ILE A 423 6.24 32.46 -4.96
CA ILE A 423 5.71 32.84 -6.28
C ILE A 423 6.65 33.83 -6.98
N VAL A 424 7.27 33.37 -8.06
CA VAL A 424 8.15 34.16 -8.94
C VAL A 424 7.60 34.05 -10.35
N ASP A 425 7.39 35.20 -11.03
CA ASP A 425 6.78 35.25 -12.36
C ASP A 425 5.46 34.46 -12.45
N ASP A 426 4.68 34.52 -11.37
CA ASP A 426 3.37 33.85 -11.18
C ASP A 426 3.41 32.31 -11.17
N LEU A 427 4.57 31.71 -10.97
CA LEU A 427 4.75 30.26 -10.81
C LEU A 427 5.46 29.95 -9.49
N PRO A 428 5.13 28.81 -8.86
CA PRO A 428 5.81 28.39 -7.64
C PRO A 428 7.22 27.86 -7.96
N VAL A 429 8.19 28.28 -7.13
CA VAL A 429 9.58 27.83 -7.20
C VAL A 429 10.01 27.20 -5.88
N ALA A 430 10.89 26.21 -5.93
CA ALA A 430 11.59 25.69 -4.77
C ALA A 430 12.89 26.46 -4.54
N ARG A 431 13.35 26.51 -3.28
CA ARG A 431 14.59 27.22 -2.92
C ARG A 431 15.49 26.33 -2.07
N GLU A 432 16.79 26.54 -2.21
CA GLU A 432 17.76 26.03 -1.23
C GLU A 432 17.60 26.83 0.08
N THR A 433 17.43 26.13 1.20
CA THR A 433 17.00 26.76 2.47
C THR A 433 18.01 27.77 3.03
N VAL A 434 19.32 27.53 2.92
CA VAL A 434 20.34 28.37 3.53
C VAL A 434 20.63 29.63 2.72
N THR A 435 20.71 29.50 1.40
CA THR A 435 21.06 30.60 0.48
C THR A 435 19.83 31.34 -0.06
N GLY A 436 18.64 30.73 -0.03
CA GLY A 436 17.44 31.22 -0.70
C GLY A 436 17.49 31.16 -2.23
N GLU A 437 18.51 30.51 -2.80
CA GLU A 437 18.68 30.37 -4.25
C GLU A 437 17.54 29.56 -4.87
N ILE A 438 16.99 30.04 -5.98
CA ILE A 438 15.94 29.33 -6.72
C ILE A 438 16.54 28.10 -7.38
N LEU A 439 15.95 26.94 -7.15
CA LEU A 439 16.36 25.68 -7.72
C LEU A 439 15.75 25.46 -9.13
N PRO A 440 16.39 24.67 -10.01
CA PRO A 440 15.85 24.31 -11.32
C PRO A 440 14.44 23.71 -11.21
N ASN A 441 13.50 24.15 -12.07
CA ASN A 441 12.07 23.91 -11.91
C ASN A 441 11.43 23.20 -13.13
N ASN A 442 11.89 21.97 -13.43
CA ASN A 442 11.24 21.07 -14.39
C ASN A 442 10.53 19.90 -13.71
N ALA A 443 10.68 19.76 -12.39
CA ALA A 443 9.95 18.78 -11.60
C ALA A 443 8.52 19.23 -11.34
N LEU A 444 7.62 18.27 -11.25
CA LEU A 444 6.21 18.50 -10.92
C LEU A 444 6.00 18.95 -9.47
N LEU A 445 6.93 18.66 -8.56
CA LEU A 445 6.78 18.83 -7.11
C LEU A 445 6.31 20.23 -6.69
N PRO A 446 6.90 21.36 -7.15
CA PRO A 446 6.43 22.70 -6.78
C PRO A 446 4.99 22.99 -7.21
N LEU A 447 4.55 22.44 -8.35
CA LEU A 447 3.19 22.63 -8.88
C LEU A 447 2.13 21.91 -8.05
N VAL A 448 2.50 20.95 -7.18
CA VAL A 448 1.58 20.28 -6.26
C VAL A 448 0.93 21.30 -5.30
N SER A 449 1.57 22.44 -5.04
CA SER A 449 0.99 23.54 -4.26
C SER A 449 -0.33 24.10 -4.83
N LEU A 450 -0.73 23.72 -6.05
CA LEU A 450 -2.08 23.97 -6.59
C LEU A 450 -3.20 23.44 -5.67
N VAL A 451 -2.91 22.52 -4.74
CA VAL A 451 -3.85 22.05 -3.69
C VAL A 451 -4.33 23.17 -2.76
N LEU A 452 -3.72 24.36 -2.78
CA LEU A 452 -4.22 25.57 -2.11
C LEU A 452 -5.50 26.13 -2.76
N GLY A 453 -5.78 25.76 -4.02
CA GLY A 453 -7.01 26.14 -4.70
C GLY A 453 -7.25 27.65 -4.69
N ASN A 454 -8.39 28.07 -4.12
CA ASN A 454 -8.81 29.48 -4.08
C ASN A 454 -7.96 30.39 -3.16
N ARG A 455 -7.03 29.85 -2.37
CA ARG A 455 -6.05 30.67 -1.63
C ARG A 455 -4.99 31.28 -2.54
N LEU A 456 -4.74 30.67 -3.71
CA LEU A 456 -3.85 31.22 -4.71
C LEU A 456 -4.56 32.34 -5.51
N PRO A 457 -3.86 33.41 -5.91
CA PRO A 457 -4.38 34.39 -6.87
C PRO A 457 -4.82 33.71 -8.17
N LYS A 458 -5.91 34.19 -8.75
CA LYS A 458 -6.48 33.58 -9.96
C LYS A 458 -5.44 33.46 -11.09
N TYR A 459 -4.67 34.49 -11.31
CA TYR A 459 -3.66 34.50 -12.37
C TYR A 459 -2.56 33.45 -12.17
N THR A 460 -2.09 33.28 -10.94
CA THR A 460 -1.13 32.22 -10.54
C THR A 460 -1.73 30.85 -10.79
N ARG A 461 -2.98 30.61 -10.36
CA ARG A 461 -3.69 29.34 -10.62
C ARG A 461 -3.78 29.04 -12.12
N ASP A 462 -4.23 30.02 -12.90
CA ASP A 462 -4.41 29.86 -14.34
C ASP A 462 -3.09 29.48 -15.03
N LYS A 463 -1.96 30.11 -14.63
CA LYS A 463 -0.62 29.76 -15.12
C LYS A 463 -0.18 28.36 -14.70
N MET A 464 -0.38 27.99 -13.43
CA MET A 464 -0.05 26.64 -12.93
C MET A 464 -0.88 25.57 -13.67
N ILE A 465 -2.18 25.81 -13.85
CA ILE A 465 -3.07 24.90 -14.58
C ILE A 465 -2.61 24.77 -16.04
N ALA A 466 -2.36 25.89 -16.72
CA ALA A 466 -1.87 25.88 -18.09
C ALA A 466 -0.54 25.11 -18.22
N LEU A 467 0.37 25.25 -17.25
CA LEU A 467 1.65 24.56 -17.27
C LEU A 467 1.49 23.05 -17.04
N VAL A 468 0.78 22.63 -15.99
CA VAL A 468 0.62 21.20 -15.67
C VAL A 468 -0.17 20.43 -16.71
N THR A 469 -1.04 21.12 -17.46
CA THR A 469 -1.85 20.54 -18.54
C THR A 469 -1.25 20.72 -19.94
N SER A 470 -0.10 21.36 -20.03
CA SER A 470 0.68 21.45 -21.28
C SER A 470 1.28 20.09 -21.64
N GLU A 471 1.70 19.96 -22.90
CA GLU A 471 2.38 18.76 -23.41
C GLU A 471 3.70 18.46 -22.68
N ARG A 472 4.22 19.42 -21.89
CA ARG A 472 5.41 19.20 -21.05
C ARG A 472 5.18 18.21 -19.91
N TYR A 473 3.96 18.16 -19.36
CA TYR A 473 3.64 17.29 -18.23
C TYR A 473 2.48 16.34 -18.53
N LEU A 474 1.43 16.81 -19.21
CA LEU A 474 0.23 16.02 -19.47
C LEU A 474 0.39 15.19 -20.75
N THR A 475 0.71 13.94 -20.58
CA THR A 475 0.81 12.98 -21.68
C THR A 475 -0.56 12.36 -22.00
N LYS A 476 -0.59 11.49 -22.99
CA LYS A 476 -1.77 10.67 -23.30
C LYS A 476 -2.27 9.88 -22.09
N TRP A 477 -1.35 9.47 -21.19
CA TRP A 477 -1.62 8.56 -20.08
C TRP A 477 -1.87 9.26 -18.74
N GLY A 478 -1.38 10.47 -18.57
CA GLY A 478 -1.50 11.22 -17.32
C GLY A 478 -0.36 12.22 -17.14
N ILE A 479 -0.20 12.71 -15.91
CA ILE A 479 0.76 13.76 -15.57
C ILE A 479 2.10 13.12 -15.19
N ALA A 480 3.15 13.47 -15.94
CA ALA A 480 4.54 13.11 -15.68
C ALA A 480 5.09 13.86 -14.45
N THR A 481 5.99 13.27 -13.69
CA THR A 481 6.61 13.89 -12.50
C THR A 481 7.82 14.76 -12.82
N GLU A 482 8.31 14.72 -14.03
CA GLU A 482 9.31 15.62 -14.62
C GLU A 482 8.81 16.03 -16.00
N ALA A 483 9.08 17.27 -16.43
CA ALA A 483 8.73 17.72 -17.77
C ALA A 483 9.38 16.82 -18.82
N ILE A 484 8.60 16.32 -19.80
CA ILE A 484 9.09 15.33 -20.77
C ILE A 484 10.13 15.90 -21.75
N ASP A 485 10.23 17.22 -21.83
CA ASP A 485 11.24 17.97 -22.60
C ASP A 485 12.46 18.38 -21.76
N SER A 486 12.52 17.96 -20.48
CA SER A 486 13.67 18.18 -19.59
C SER A 486 14.80 17.20 -19.91
N ASP A 487 16.05 17.67 -19.85
CA ASP A 487 17.24 16.81 -19.92
C ASP A 487 17.32 15.80 -18.77
N GLU A 488 16.57 16.02 -17.70
CA GLU A 488 16.51 15.14 -16.51
C GLU A 488 15.40 14.11 -16.59
N TYR A 489 14.51 14.19 -17.59
CA TYR A 489 13.44 13.22 -17.78
C TYR A 489 14.00 11.85 -18.15
N GLN A 490 13.46 10.81 -17.54
CA GLN A 490 13.77 9.42 -17.86
C GLN A 490 12.52 8.55 -17.73
N ASP A 491 12.36 7.65 -18.66
CA ASP A 491 11.18 6.77 -18.79
C ASP A 491 10.95 5.87 -17.57
N ASP A 492 12.01 5.43 -16.90
CA ASP A 492 12.00 4.57 -15.70
C ASP A 492 12.99 5.06 -14.63
N ALA A 493 12.89 6.32 -14.23
CA ALA A 493 13.73 6.88 -13.17
C ALA A 493 12.95 7.30 -11.91
N TYR A 494 11.93 6.53 -11.53
CA TYR A 494 11.16 6.70 -10.30
C TYR A 494 10.38 8.03 -10.31
N TRP A 495 10.81 9.08 -9.61
CA TRP A 495 10.14 10.39 -9.58
C TRP A 495 10.72 11.41 -10.58
N ARG A 496 11.41 10.95 -11.63
CA ARG A 496 11.97 11.77 -12.71
C ARG A 496 11.35 11.43 -14.06
N GLY A 497 10.03 11.44 -14.14
CA GLY A 497 9.29 11.18 -15.38
C GLY A 497 8.03 10.35 -15.19
N PRO A 498 8.05 9.13 -14.61
CA PRO A 498 6.89 8.26 -14.48
C PRO A 498 5.66 8.92 -13.88
N ILE A 499 4.48 8.45 -14.31
CA ILE A 499 3.17 8.84 -13.76
C ILE A 499 2.93 8.08 -12.45
N TRP A 500 2.39 8.79 -11.45
CA TRP A 500 2.12 8.23 -10.14
C TRP A 500 0.68 8.49 -9.68
N ALA A 501 0.13 7.53 -8.93
CA ALA A 501 -1.19 7.63 -8.31
C ALA A 501 -1.32 8.86 -7.39
N PRO A 502 -0.37 9.11 -6.45
CA PRO A 502 -0.45 10.26 -5.54
C PRO A 502 -0.58 11.59 -6.24
N THR A 503 0.34 11.92 -7.13
CA THR A 503 0.32 13.20 -7.85
C THR A 503 -0.93 13.34 -8.71
N THR A 504 -1.34 12.28 -9.40
CA THR A 504 -2.57 12.30 -10.22
C THR A 504 -3.79 12.64 -9.37
N LEU A 505 -3.98 11.98 -8.21
CA LEU A 505 -5.14 12.27 -7.36
C LEU A 505 -5.08 13.70 -6.80
N LEU A 506 -3.91 14.15 -6.34
CA LEU A 506 -3.75 15.51 -5.81
C LEU A 506 -4.09 16.57 -6.84
N PHE A 507 -3.67 16.41 -8.11
CA PHE A 507 -4.03 17.35 -9.18
C PHE A 507 -5.50 17.29 -9.58
N VAL A 508 -6.11 16.09 -9.64
CA VAL A 508 -7.56 15.98 -9.89
C VAL A 508 -8.36 16.74 -8.84
N GLU A 509 -8.00 16.57 -7.57
CA GLU A 509 -8.67 17.26 -6.46
C GLU A 509 -8.41 18.77 -6.44
N ALA A 510 -7.16 19.19 -6.78
CA ALA A 510 -6.80 20.61 -6.87
C ALA A 510 -7.54 21.33 -8.00
N LEU A 511 -7.65 20.70 -9.17
CA LEU A 511 -8.38 21.24 -10.31
C LEU A 511 -9.88 21.42 -10.00
N GLU A 512 -10.51 20.47 -9.32
CA GLU A 512 -11.91 20.64 -8.88
C GLU A 512 -12.08 21.81 -7.90
N GLU A 513 -11.18 21.96 -6.92
CA GLU A 513 -11.23 23.10 -5.99
C GLU A 513 -10.96 24.45 -6.72
N CYS A 514 -10.31 24.42 -7.87
CA CYS A 514 -10.15 25.58 -8.76
C CYS A 514 -11.35 25.81 -9.69
N GLY A 515 -12.34 24.92 -9.73
CA GLY A 515 -13.51 24.98 -10.61
C GLY A 515 -13.32 24.32 -11.98
N GLU A 516 -12.14 23.74 -12.27
CA GLU A 516 -11.76 23.12 -13.54
C GLU A 516 -12.23 21.66 -13.62
N ASN A 517 -13.55 21.45 -13.46
CA ASN A 517 -14.14 20.10 -13.32
C ASN A 517 -13.95 19.23 -14.57
N GLU A 518 -14.07 19.79 -15.79
CA GLU A 518 -13.92 19.02 -17.02
C GLU A 518 -12.48 18.50 -17.18
N LEU A 519 -11.51 19.34 -16.86
CA LEU A 519 -10.10 19.01 -16.91
C LEU A 519 -9.72 17.96 -15.83
N ALA A 520 -10.24 18.13 -14.61
CA ALA A 520 -10.07 17.15 -13.53
C ALA A 520 -10.59 15.76 -13.95
N ILE A 521 -11.77 15.72 -14.59
CA ILE A 521 -12.35 14.47 -15.08
C ILE A 521 -11.58 13.90 -16.29
N ASP A 522 -11.02 14.72 -17.16
CA ASP A 522 -10.17 14.24 -18.26
C ASP A 522 -8.92 13.51 -17.71
N ILE A 523 -8.22 14.12 -16.76
CA ILE A 523 -7.06 13.51 -16.10
C ILE A 523 -7.45 12.22 -15.35
N ALA A 524 -8.58 12.23 -14.64
CA ALA A 524 -9.09 11.05 -13.97
C ALA A 524 -9.40 9.90 -14.96
N LYS A 525 -9.98 10.20 -16.12
CA LYS A 525 -10.25 9.21 -17.18
C LYS A 525 -8.95 8.63 -17.75
N ARG A 526 -7.96 9.49 -18.08
CA ARG A 526 -6.64 9.03 -18.58
C ARG A 526 -6.01 8.05 -17.60
N TYR A 527 -6.01 8.38 -16.31
CA TYR A 527 -5.47 7.51 -15.27
C TYR A 527 -6.26 6.20 -15.13
N CYS A 528 -7.58 6.25 -15.16
CA CYS A 528 -8.40 5.03 -15.11
C CYS A 528 -8.15 4.13 -16.33
N GLU A 529 -7.99 4.68 -17.53
CA GLU A 529 -7.66 3.93 -18.75
C GLU A 529 -6.24 3.37 -18.71
N LEU A 530 -5.28 4.12 -18.16
CA LEU A 530 -3.92 3.66 -17.92
C LEU A 530 -3.90 2.40 -17.06
N VAL A 531 -4.55 2.46 -15.89
CA VAL A 531 -4.59 1.35 -14.92
C VAL A 531 -5.41 0.17 -15.44
N ASP A 532 -6.55 0.41 -16.09
CA ASP A 532 -7.39 -0.65 -16.68
C ASP A 532 -6.61 -1.48 -17.70
N LYS A 533 -5.80 -0.81 -18.53
CA LYS A 533 -5.02 -1.44 -19.59
C LYS A 533 -3.71 -2.07 -19.09
N ASN A 534 -3.00 -1.43 -18.16
CA ASN A 534 -1.62 -1.77 -17.82
C ASN A 534 -1.46 -2.33 -16.38
N GLY A 535 -2.59 -2.55 -15.65
CA GLY A 535 -2.58 -3.13 -14.32
C GLY A 535 -2.32 -2.13 -13.20
N PHE A 536 -2.04 -2.65 -12.00
CA PHE A 536 -1.95 -1.87 -10.76
C PHE A 536 -0.51 -1.67 -10.33
N ALA A 537 0.32 -1.16 -11.24
CA ALA A 537 1.74 -0.93 -11.00
C ALA A 537 2.00 0.18 -9.98
N GLU A 538 3.18 0.18 -9.36
CA GLU A 538 3.64 1.22 -8.44
C GLU A 538 3.65 2.60 -9.12
N ASN A 539 4.16 2.65 -10.36
CA ASN A 539 4.14 3.81 -11.24
C ASN A 539 4.16 3.37 -12.70
N PHE A 540 4.07 4.33 -13.63
CA PHE A 540 3.92 4.03 -15.05
C PHE A 540 4.81 4.93 -15.90
N ASN A 541 5.40 4.37 -16.95
CA ASN A 541 6.10 5.13 -17.98
C ASN A 541 5.15 6.16 -18.59
N ALA A 542 5.53 7.44 -18.59
CA ALA A 542 4.66 8.50 -19.01
C ALA A 542 4.39 8.52 -20.53
N ILE A 543 5.28 7.94 -21.33
CA ILE A 543 5.18 7.90 -22.79
C ILE A 543 4.44 6.65 -23.28
N THR A 544 4.82 5.47 -22.77
CA THR A 544 4.25 4.20 -23.24
C THR A 544 3.03 3.73 -22.43
N GLY A 545 2.89 4.19 -21.18
CA GLY A 545 1.91 3.71 -20.23
C GLY A 545 2.28 2.40 -19.56
N GLU A 546 3.45 1.82 -19.84
CA GLU A 546 3.88 0.57 -19.23
C GLU A 546 3.94 0.69 -17.71
N GLY A 547 3.38 -0.30 -17.00
CA GLY A 547 3.48 -0.37 -15.55
C GLY A 547 4.91 -0.75 -15.13
N LEU A 548 5.45 -0.04 -14.15
CA LEU A 548 6.82 -0.20 -13.67
C LEU A 548 6.83 -0.75 -12.23
N ARG A 549 7.89 -1.49 -11.86
CA ARG A 549 8.16 -2.03 -10.52
C ARG A 549 7.08 -2.99 -9.99
N ASP A 550 6.59 -2.79 -8.77
CA ASP A 550 5.55 -3.63 -8.18
C ASP A 550 4.24 -3.57 -8.99
N LYS A 551 3.60 -4.72 -9.20
CA LYS A 551 2.41 -4.84 -10.06
C LYS A 551 1.09 -4.95 -9.29
N SER A 552 1.13 -4.86 -7.95
CA SER A 552 -0.06 -4.95 -7.09
C SER A 552 -0.04 -3.89 -5.98
N PHE A 553 0.15 -2.63 -6.37
CA PHE A 553 0.34 -1.53 -5.43
C PHE A 553 -1.00 -0.93 -4.96
N THR A 554 -1.17 -0.81 -3.63
CA THR A 554 -2.46 -0.44 -3.04
C THR A 554 -2.87 1.00 -3.26
N TRP A 555 -1.94 1.98 -3.30
CA TRP A 555 -2.32 3.35 -3.65
C TRP A 555 -2.84 3.48 -5.08
N THR A 556 -2.30 2.68 -6.03
CA THR A 556 -2.79 2.64 -7.41
C THR A 556 -4.20 2.07 -7.45
N ALA A 557 -4.45 0.97 -6.72
CA ALA A 557 -5.78 0.38 -6.59
C ALA A 557 -6.78 1.35 -5.93
N SER A 558 -6.39 2.00 -4.84
CA SER A 558 -7.21 2.97 -4.11
C SER A 558 -7.52 4.21 -4.93
N THR A 559 -6.52 4.78 -5.61
CA THR A 559 -6.70 5.93 -6.50
C THR A 559 -7.60 5.57 -7.68
N PHE A 560 -7.43 4.39 -8.28
CA PHE A 560 -8.32 3.91 -9.34
C PHE A 560 -9.77 3.81 -8.87
N ILE A 561 -10.04 3.16 -7.73
CA ILE A 561 -11.39 3.04 -7.16
C ILE A 561 -12.02 4.43 -6.99
N TYR A 562 -11.28 5.35 -6.39
CA TYR A 562 -11.74 6.70 -6.13
C TYR A 562 -12.04 7.49 -7.40
N LEU A 563 -11.11 7.51 -8.36
CA LEU A 563 -11.23 8.27 -9.61
C LEU A 563 -12.27 7.66 -10.55
N ALA A 564 -12.35 6.33 -10.66
CA ALA A 564 -13.37 5.67 -11.49
C ALA A 564 -14.79 5.95 -10.99
N ALA A 565 -14.99 5.99 -9.66
CA ALA A 565 -16.27 6.40 -9.06
C ALA A 565 -16.59 7.89 -9.34
N LYS A 566 -15.59 8.76 -9.32
CA LYS A 566 -15.73 10.18 -9.64
C LYS A 566 -16.14 10.38 -11.11
N VAL A 567 -15.50 9.67 -12.03
CA VAL A 567 -15.83 9.65 -13.47
C VAL A 567 -17.28 9.17 -13.69
N TYR A 568 -17.68 8.07 -13.04
CA TYR A 568 -19.04 7.55 -13.12
C TYR A 568 -20.08 8.58 -12.65
N LYS A 569 -19.84 9.23 -11.52
CA LYS A 569 -20.73 10.26 -10.97
C LYS A 569 -20.90 11.42 -11.94
N TYR A 570 -19.81 11.93 -12.50
CA TYR A 570 -19.81 13.02 -13.47
C TYR A 570 -20.59 12.65 -14.75
N ASN A 571 -20.32 11.48 -15.31
CA ASN A 571 -21.01 11.00 -16.52
C ASN A 571 -22.52 10.83 -16.26
N SER A 572 -22.91 10.29 -15.10
CA SER A 572 -24.31 10.10 -14.72
C SER A 572 -25.08 11.41 -14.57
N GLN A 573 -24.43 12.44 -14.00
CA GLN A 573 -25.04 13.77 -13.88
C GLN A 573 -25.27 14.44 -15.23
N ARG A 574 -24.32 14.33 -16.18
CA ARG A 574 -24.51 14.87 -17.54
C ARG A 574 -25.66 14.21 -18.28
N ILE A 575 -25.84 12.91 -18.18
CA ILE A 575 -26.96 12.18 -18.81
C ILE A 575 -28.31 12.66 -18.23
N ASN A 576 -28.37 12.89 -16.94
CA ASN A 576 -29.60 13.37 -16.28
C ASN A 576 -29.94 14.83 -16.63
N ASN A 577 -28.96 15.65 -16.92
CA ASN A 577 -29.14 17.06 -17.31
C ASN A 577 -29.52 17.21 -18.80
N ILE A 578 -29.35 16.18 -19.63
CA ILE A 578 -29.72 16.15 -21.06
C ILE A 578 -31.14 15.61 -21.26
N LYS A 579 -31.67 14.85 -20.30
CA LYS A 579 -33.06 14.37 -20.26
C LYS A 579 -33.99 15.38 -19.60
#